data_d08d42b1abbac7650045ddab0bfb64db
#
_entry.id   d08d42b1abbac7650045ddab0bfb64db
#
_cell.length_a   1.000
_cell.length_b   1.000
_cell.length_c   1.000
_cell.angle_alpha   90.00
_cell.angle_beta   90.00
_cell.angle_gamma   90.00
#
_symmetry.space_group_name_H-M   'P 1'
#
loop_
_entity.id
_entity.type
_entity.pdbx_description
1 polymer ?
#
loop_
_entity_poly.entity_id
_entity_poly.type
_entity_poly.pdbx_seq_one_letter_code
_entity_poly.pdbx_strand_id
1 'polypeptide(L)'
;MKRRTANFIMRQNGEKTGIFSVIDRKKAIIIGSCVLAVLILGALYLLYVRNYANARKVKLEERKVIDYEWVDDAAQSGIVKEFLWSRTKELMLKDAKNDTLIVDKITLPGKLIDQTQEESGNYSLYDQSLLLKAYVRDNDRIKAMSLVSEINKYFDIKSESVRDKVYYLDAFMEYYSAYGSKNDSEKLSEMVDDLFDENGTLKTSEITVSIYEGQAYVSSNDVQAALETGKAMGELEAANFDMLAEDVVDTKKVDGVLLSSVDLLLIKELENNGLLPEGSYDRNLAIVKDAAISPEIPLYAFSYSIENGEVEYIYSAGTSGTINVEESVETMRNLALVGELPDQSYSWLKTTLFGTEVFNDTYFWTSDRTGGTESFGSYCKIAQIAIVFDDRDMFDLCMERIGVQIATLDSSPALSMVFRTENSRNVVYAEDNLEIYLIIR
;
A
#
# COMPACT_ATOMS: atom_id res chain seq x y z
N MET A 1 -94.06 13.08 -46.48
CA MET A 1 -92.76 13.59 -46.90
C MET A 1 -92.02 14.25 -45.73
N LYS A 2 -91.89 13.62 -44.52
CA LYS A 2 -91.27 14.18 -43.31
C LYS A 2 -90.58 13.11 -42.43
N ARG A 3 -90.18 11.95 -42.96
CA ARG A 3 -89.52 10.89 -42.18
C ARG A 3 -88.12 10.46 -42.68
N ARG A 4 -87.55 11.13 -43.71
CA ARG A 4 -86.19 10.77 -44.25
C ARG A 4 -85.08 11.72 -43.88
N THR A 5 -85.33 12.84 -43.25
CA THR A 5 -84.34 13.87 -42.91
C THR A 5 -83.78 13.72 -41.47
N ALA A 6 -84.43 12.97 -40.59
CA ALA A 6 -83.98 12.80 -39.21
C ALA A 6 -82.82 11.72 -39.04
N ASN A 7 -82.76 10.76 -39.97
CA ASN A 7 -81.78 9.70 -39.87
C ASN A 7 -80.44 10.06 -40.48
N PHE A 8 -80.28 11.20 -41.14
CA PHE A 8 -79.00 11.60 -41.74
C PHE A 8 -78.12 12.45 -40.78
N ILE A 9 -78.77 13.11 -39.81
CA ILE A 9 -78.03 13.98 -38.85
C ILE A 9 -77.48 13.18 -37.70
N MET A 10 -78.06 12.02 -37.34
CA MET A 10 -77.43 11.16 -36.25
C MET A 10 -76.28 10.32 -36.71
N ARG A 11 -76.00 10.16 -38.00
CA ARG A 11 -74.88 9.42 -38.51
C ARG A 11 -73.58 10.23 -38.63
N GLN A 12 -73.68 11.56 -38.65
CA GLN A 12 -72.47 12.42 -38.73
C GLN A 12 -71.88 12.79 -37.38
N ASN A 13 -72.63 12.66 -36.27
CA ASN A 13 -72.07 12.93 -34.93
C ASN A 13 -71.47 11.71 -34.25
N GLY A 14 -71.54 10.50 -34.83
CA GLY A 14 -70.95 9.29 -34.28
C GLY A 14 -69.54 9.01 -34.74
N GLU A 15 -69.05 9.68 -35.77
CA GLU A 15 -67.72 9.43 -36.33
C GLU A 15 -66.65 10.41 -35.88
N LYS A 16 -66.94 11.43 -35.06
CA LYS A 16 -65.96 12.39 -34.58
C LYS A 16 -65.31 12.04 -33.24
N THR A 17 -65.72 10.97 -32.58
CA THR A 17 -65.07 10.50 -31.35
C THR A 17 -64.19 9.28 -31.58
N GLY A 18 -64.00 8.83 -32.82
CA GLY A 18 -63.21 7.62 -33.15
C GLY A 18 -61.78 7.84 -33.56
N ILE A 19 -61.25 9.07 -33.63
CA ILE A 19 -59.85 9.31 -34.10
C ILE A 19 -58.84 9.25 -32.96
N PHE A 20 -59.27 9.31 -31.71
CA PHE A 20 -58.36 9.18 -30.55
C PHE A 20 -58.34 7.79 -29.91
N SER A 21 -58.97 6.77 -30.43
CA SER A 21 -59.08 5.45 -29.78
C SER A 21 -58.32 4.32 -30.46
N VAL A 22 -57.43 4.60 -31.41
CA VAL A 22 -56.57 3.59 -32.02
C VAL A 22 -55.12 4.11 -32.07
N ILE A 23 -54.63 4.61 -30.97
CA ILE A 23 -53.23 4.44 -30.68
C ILE A 23 -53.14 2.96 -30.33
N ASP A 24 -52.62 2.20 -31.29
CA ASP A 24 -52.34 0.77 -31.17
C ASP A 24 -51.75 0.52 -29.77
N ARG A 25 -52.39 -0.28 -28.91
CA ARG A 25 -51.94 -0.54 -27.53
C ARG A 25 -50.47 -0.86 -27.49
N LYS A 26 -49.93 -1.50 -28.54
CA LYS A 26 -48.50 -1.77 -28.70
C LYS A 26 -47.69 -0.49 -28.85
N LYS A 27 -48.12 0.50 -29.60
CA LYS A 27 -47.44 1.79 -29.75
C LYS A 27 -47.50 2.62 -28.46
N ALA A 28 -48.61 2.59 -27.74
CA ALA A 28 -48.72 3.25 -26.44
C ALA A 28 -47.80 2.63 -25.38
N ILE A 29 -47.68 1.30 -25.39
CA ILE A 29 -46.71 0.58 -24.50
C ILE A 29 -45.29 0.92 -24.89
N ILE A 30 -44.92 0.93 -26.15
CA ILE A 30 -43.55 1.28 -26.63
C ILE A 30 -43.22 2.72 -26.25
N ILE A 31 -44.12 3.67 -26.50
CA ILE A 31 -43.93 5.08 -26.14
C ILE A 31 -43.76 5.22 -24.61
N GLY A 32 -44.60 4.57 -23.81
CA GLY A 32 -44.52 4.56 -22.37
C GLY A 32 -43.21 3.98 -21.86
N SER A 33 -42.74 2.87 -22.45
CA SER A 33 -41.44 2.26 -22.12
C SER A 33 -40.26 3.17 -22.47
N CYS A 34 -40.31 3.86 -23.63
CA CYS A 34 -39.27 4.81 -24.01
C CYS A 34 -39.19 6.01 -23.05
N VAL A 35 -40.36 6.56 -22.68
CA VAL A 35 -40.45 7.68 -21.71
C VAL A 35 -39.92 7.25 -20.35
N LEU A 36 -40.30 6.05 -19.88
CA LEU A 36 -39.82 5.52 -18.62
C LEU A 36 -38.26 5.30 -18.65
N ALA A 37 -37.74 4.76 -19.75
CA ALA A 37 -36.32 4.60 -19.94
C ALA A 37 -35.54 5.94 -19.89
N VAL A 38 -36.08 6.97 -20.57
CA VAL A 38 -35.49 8.33 -20.55
C VAL A 38 -35.52 8.92 -19.13
N LEU A 39 -36.65 8.73 -18.39
CA LEU A 39 -36.75 9.20 -17.01
C LEU A 39 -35.77 8.48 -16.09
N ILE A 40 -35.57 7.16 -16.25
CA ILE A 40 -34.60 6.37 -15.49
C ILE A 40 -33.17 6.85 -15.82
N LEU A 41 -32.83 7.00 -17.10
CA LEU A 41 -31.52 7.51 -17.52
C LEU A 41 -31.29 8.94 -17.02
N GLY A 42 -32.30 9.80 -17.06
CA GLY A 42 -32.22 11.15 -16.48
C GLY A 42 -31.99 11.13 -14.96
N ALA A 43 -32.69 10.27 -14.23
CA ALA A 43 -32.49 10.10 -12.79
C ALA A 43 -31.07 9.55 -12.46
N LEU A 44 -30.61 8.54 -13.22
CA LEU A 44 -29.25 8.01 -13.07
C LEU A 44 -28.20 9.07 -13.41
N TYR A 45 -28.40 9.88 -14.43
CA TYR A 45 -27.53 11.00 -14.77
C TYR A 45 -27.48 12.05 -13.65
N LEU A 46 -28.64 12.43 -13.09
CA LEU A 46 -28.68 13.36 -11.95
C LEU A 46 -28.00 12.81 -10.72
N LEU A 47 -28.16 11.51 -10.42
CA LEU A 47 -27.44 10.83 -9.34
C LEU A 47 -25.93 10.81 -9.62
N TYR A 48 -25.53 10.54 -10.85
CA TYR A 48 -24.13 10.60 -11.26
C TYR A 48 -23.53 12.00 -11.05
N VAL A 49 -24.20 13.04 -11.56
CA VAL A 49 -23.75 14.44 -11.40
C VAL A 49 -23.66 14.83 -9.93
N ARG A 50 -24.67 14.45 -9.13
CA ARG A 50 -24.70 14.76 -7.70
C ARG A 50 -23.55 14.09 -6.94
N ASN A 51 -23.24 12.83 -7.23
CA ASN A 51 -22.30 12.02 -6.45
C ASN A 51 -20.87 12.07 -6.97
N TYR A 52 -20.67 12.21 -8.28
CA TYR A 52 -19.34 12.11 -8.89
C TYR A 52 -18.85 13.40 -9.53
N ALA A 53 -19.67 14.07 -10.33
CA ALA A 53 -19.22 15.28 -11.04
C ALA A 53 -19.01 16.48 -10.11
N ASN A 54 -19.70 16.52 -8.96
CA ASN A 54 -19.55 17.56 -7.95
C ASN A 54 -18.64 17.15 -6.78
N ALA A 55 -18.05 15.95 -6.80
CA ALA A 55 -17.06 15.56 -5.82
C ALA A 55 -15.80 16.44 -5.96
N ARG A 56 -15.24 16.88 -4.85
CA ARG A 56 -13.95 17.58 -4.85
C ARG A 56 -12.89 16.57 -5.28
N LYS A 57 -12.28 16.78 -6.44
CA LYS A 57 -11.21 15.92 -6.91
C LYS A 57 -9.91 16.29 -6.21
N VAL A 58 -9.24 15.29 -5.67
CA VAL A 58 -7.87 15.38 -5.22
C VAL A 58 -6.96 15.28 -6.43
N LYS A 59 -5.91 16.08 -6.45
CA LYS A 59 -4.88 16.04 -7.49
C LYS A 59 -3.62 15.40 -6.91
N LEU A 60 -3.09 14.42 -7.61
CA LEU A 60 -1.86 13.71 -7.27
C LEU A 60 -0.71 14.24 -8.15
N GLU A 61 -0.38 15.53 -7.99
CA GLU A 61 0.59 16.22 -8.87
C GLU A 61 2.05 15.85 -8.54
N GLU A 62 2.31 15.40 -7.32
CA GLU A 62 3.67 15.04 -6.87
C GLU A 62 4.07 13.61 -7.26
N ARG A 63 3.10 12.74 -7.57
CA ARG A 63 3.34 11.36 -8.00
C ARG A 63 3.82 11.33 -9.45
N LYS A 64 5.12 11.53 -9.62
CA LYS A 64 5.73 11.40 -10.93
C LYS A 64 5.66 9.94 -11.37
N VAL A 65 5.05 9.72 -12.52
CA VAL A 65 5.19 8.46 -13.24
C VAL A 65 6.59 8.47 -13.85
N ILE A 66 7.54 7.84 -13.17
CA ILE A 66 8.88 7.65 -13.72
C ILE A 66 8.78 6.44 -14.64
N ASP A 67 8.89 6.68 -15.93
CA ASP A 67 8.68 5.69 -16.99
C ASP A 67 10.00 5.47 -17.74
N TYR A 68 10.82 4.57 -17.20
CA TYR A 68 12.02 4.13 -17.89
C TYR A 68 11.72 2.83 -18.64
N GLU A 69 12.07 2.77 -19.93
CA GLU A 69 11.90 1.55 -20.76
C GLU A 69 12.58 0.33 -20.14
N TRP A 70 13.68 0.54 -19.39
CA TRP A 70 14.41 -0.56 -18.76
C TRP A 70 13.68 -1.17 -17.55
N VAL A 71 12.69 -0.52 -16.96
CA VAL A 71 11.85 -1.12 -15.90
C VAL A 71 10.98 -2.25 -16.47
N ASP A 72 10.57 -2.11 -17.73
CA ASP A 72 9.79 -3.14 -18.43
C ASP A 72 10.64 -4.37 -18.82
N ASP A 73 11.97 -4.19 -18.92
CA ASP A 73 12.92 -5.27 -19.19
C ASP A 73 13.14 -6.24 -17.98
N ALA A 74 12.45 -6.03 -16.86
CA ALA A 74 12.51 -6.91 -15.68
C ALA A 74 12.17 -8.39 -15.99
N ALA A 75 11.69 -8.68 -17.18
CA ALA A 75 11.59 -10.04 -17.73
C ALA A 75 12.92 -10.83 -17.69
N GLN A 76 14.07 -10.16 -17.57
CA GLN A 76 15.38 -10.81 -17.37
C GLN A 76 15.46 -11.55 -16.03
N SER A 77 14.72 -11.11 -15.02
CA SER A 77 14.61 -11.79 -13.72
C SER A 77 13.71 -13.04 -13.75
N GLY A 78 13.04 -13.33 -14.87
CA GLY A 78 12.05 -14.39 -14.98
C GLY A 78 10.65 -14.01 -14.50
N ILE A 79 10.45 -12.75 -14.10
CA ILE A 79 9.17 -12.24 -13.66
C ILE A 79 8.38 -11.74 -14.87
N VAL A 80 7.22 -12.34 -15.11
CA VAL A 80 6.28 -11.91 -16.16
C VAL A 80 5.05 -11.31 -15.47
N LYS A 81 4.89 -10.00 -15.60
CA LYS A 81 3.87 -9.20 -14.89
C LYS A 81 2.46 -9.79 -15.01
N GLU A 82 2.03 -10.14 -16.21
CA GLU A 82 0.69 -10.67 -16.46
C GLU A 82 0.46 -12.02 -15.78
N PHE A 83 1.49 -12.87 -15.73
CA PHE A 83 1.42 -14.16 -15.05
C PHE A 83 1.41 -13.97 -13.52
N LEU A 84 2.31 -13.14 -13.00
CA LEU A 84 2.34 -12.78 -11.59
C LEU A 84 0.97 -12.28 -11.12
N TRP A 85 0.41 -11.31 -11.82
CA TRP A 85 -0.88 -10.71 -11.48
C TRP A 85 -2.05 -11.70 -11.59
N SER A 86 -2.06 -12.49 -12.67
CA SER A 86 -3.10 -13.51 -12.87
C SER A 86 -3.06 -14.56 -11.76
N ARG A 87 -1.87 -15.05 -11.42
CA ARG A 87 -1.69 -16.07 -10.39
C ARG A 87 -1.97 -15.55 -8.99
N THR A 88 -1.55 -14.33 -8.67
CA THR A 88 -1.85 -13.69 -7.39
C THR A 88 -3.37 -13.63 -7.18
N LYS A 89 -4.12 -13.20 -8.18
CA LYS A 89 -5.60 -13.18 -8.11
C LYS A 89 -6.20 -14.57 -8.01
N GLU A 90 -5.74 -15.52 -8.82
CA GLU A 90 -6.30 -16.87 -8.83
C GLU A 90 -6.05 -17.62 -7.53
N LEU A 91 -4.86 -17.45 -6.95
CA LEU A 91 -4.44 -18.20 -5.77
C LEU A 91 -4.87 -17.55 -4.46
N MET A 92 -4.82 -16.22 -4.38
CA MET A 92 -4.90 -15.50 -3.10
C MET A 92 -6.18 -14.69 -2.90
N LEU A 93 -6.96 -14.39 -3.96
CA LEU A 93 -8.26 -13.76 -3.78
C LEU A 93 -9.25 -14.76 -3.20
N LYS A 94 -9.52 -14.63 -1.92
CA LYS A 94 -10.41 -15.51 -1.17
C LYS A 94 -11.23 -14.67 -0.22
N ASP A 95 -12.52 -14.80 -0.29
CA ASP A 95 -13.39 -14.48 0.82
C ASP A 95 -14.58 -15.46 0.79
N ALA A 96 -15.24 -15.61 1.89
CA ALA A 96 -16.34 -16.56 2.05
C ALA A 96 -17.54 -16.27 1.12
N LYS A 97 -17.56 -15.11 0.43
CA LYS A 97 -18.72 -14.64 -0.35
C LYS A 97 -18.40 -14.20 -1.78
N ASN A 98 -17.31 -13.45 -1.99
CA ASN A 98 -17.15 -12.66 -3.21
C ASN A 98 -15.78 -12.76 -3.89
N ASP A 99 -14.81 -13.47 -3.35
CA ASP A 99 -13.40 -13.50 -3.80
C ASP A 99 -12.86 -12.07 -4.02
N THR A 100 -13.11 -11.17 -3.07
CA THR A 100 -12.80 -9.74 -3.17
C THR A 100 -11.59 -9.35 -2.34
N LEU A 101 -11.42 -9.99 -1.16
CA LEU A 101 -10.28 -9.76 -0.28
C LEU A 101 -9.14 -10.72 -0.62
N ILE A 102 -7.90 -10.26 -0.41
CA ILE A 102 -6.70 -11.09 -0.58
C ILE A 102 -6.23 -11.59 0.78
N VAL A 103 -5.92 -12.91 0.88
CA VAL A 103 -5.30 -13.46 2.09
C VAL A 103 -3.85 -13.02 2.19
N ASP A 104 -3.36 -12.84 3.43
CA ASP A 104 -1.99 -12.39 3.68
C ASP A 104 -0.94 -13.38 3.17
N LYS A 105 -1.17 -14.69 3.36
CA LYS A 105 -0.24 -15.71 2.92
C LYS A 105 -0.87 -17.07 2.63
N ILE A 106 -0.16 -17.84 1.83
CA ILE A 106 -0.49 -19.23 1.51
C ILE A 106 0.76 -20.09 1.65
N THR A 107 0.67 -21.14 2.45
CA THR A 107 1.71 -22.16 2.55
C THR A 107 1.53 -23.19 1.44
N LEU A 108 2.56 -23.35 0.60
CA LEU A 108 2.53 -24.32 -0.49
C LEU A 108 2.72 -25.75 0.04
N PRO A 109 2.11 -26.74 -0.63
CA PRO A 109 2.30 -28.13 -0.24
C PRO A 109 3.77 -28.52 -0.27
N GLY A 110 4.23 -29.16 0.77
CA GLY A 110 5.57 -29.73 0.88
C GLY A 110 5.80 -30.89 -0.10
N LYS A 111 6.75 -31.75 0.18
CA LYS A 111 7.07 -32.91 -0.68
C LYS A 111 5.85 -33.74 -1.03
N LEU A 112 5.87 -34.41 -2.17
CA LEU A 112 4.89 -35.25 -2.89
C LEU A 112 3.80 -36.02 -2.07
N ILE A 113 3.85 -36.07 -0.75
CA ILE A 113 2.93 -36.82 0.09
C ILE A 113 1.88 -35.92 0.77
N ASP A 114 2.18 -34.64 0.95
CA ASP A 114 1.27 -33.67 1.56
C ASP A 114 0.88 -32.62 0.53
N GLN A 115 -0.23 -32.83 -0.13
CA GLN A 115 -0.72 -31.94 -1.21
C GLN A 115 -1.69 -30.88 -0.70
N THR A 116 -1.79 -30.68 0.60
CA THR A 116 -2.69 -29.66 1.17
C THR A 116 -2.02 -28.30 1.15
N GLN A 117 -2.60 -27.40 0.39
CA GLN A 117 -2.33 -25.98 0.43
C GLN A 117 -3.01 -25.44 1.71
N GLU A 118 -2.25 -24.79 2.57
CA GLU A 118 -2.76 -24.16 3.78
C GLU A 118 -2.86 -22.65 3.55
N GLU A 119 -4.06 -22.09 3.69
CA GLU A 119 -4.30 -20.65 3.68
C GLU A 119 -4.24 -20.16 5.15
N SER A 120 -3.69 -18.97 5.38
CA SER A 120 -3.64 -18.40 6.72
C SER A 120 -5.04 -18.09 7.27
N GLY A 121 -5.96 -17.76 6.38
CA GLY A 121 -7.29 -17.27 6.73
C GLY A 121 -7.30 -15.85 7.28
N ASN A 122 -6.16 -15.17 7.31
CA ASN A 122 -6.02 -13.79 7.75
C ASN A 122 -6.05 -12.82 6.57
N TYR A 123 -6.48 -11.60 6.85
CA TYR A 123 -6.49 -10.49 5.91
C TYR A 123 -5.83 -9.29 6.59
N SER A 124 -4.82 -8.70 5.96
CA SER A 124 -4.19 -7.47 6.45
C SER A 124 -4.71 -6.26 5.69
N LEU A 125 -4.88 -5.14 6.37
CA LEU A 125 -5.29 -3.90 5.71
C LEU A 125 -4.19 -3.40 4.75
N TYR A 126 -2.92 -3.72 5.04
CA TYR A 126 -1.79 -3.44 4.16
C TYR A 126 -1.94 -4.13 2.80
N ASP A 127 -2.18 -5.45 2.79
CA ASP A 127 -2.36 -6.20 1.54
C ASP A 127 -3.55 -5.72 0.73
N GLN A 128 -4.65 -5.36 1.42
CA GLN A 128 -5.82 -4.80 0.73
C GLN A 128 -5.49 -3.43 0.12
N SER A 129 -4.61 -2.65 0.75
CA SER A 129 -4.16 -1.36 0.23
C SER A 129 -3.33 -1.52 -1.05
N LEU A 130 -2.41 -2.47 -1.07
CA LEU A 130 -1.65 -2.82 -2.27
C LEU A 130 -2.56 -3.33 -3.40
N LEU A 131 -3.52 -4.19 -3.07
CA LEU A 131 -4.52 -4.69 -4.03
C LEU A 131 -5.37 -3.54 -4.60
N LEU A 132 -5.76 -2.56 -3.77
CA LEU A 132 -6.50 -1.39 -4.21
C LEU A 132 -5.70 -0.56 -5.22
N LYS A 133 -4.42 -0.30 -4.93
CA LYS A 133 -3.51 0.37 -5.86
C LYS A 133 -3.37 -0.38 -7.18
N ALA A 134 -3.25 -1.71 -7.13
CA ALA A 134 -3.19 -2.54 -8.34
C ALA A 134 -4.45 -2.39 -9.20
N TYR A 135 -5.65 -2.45 -8.62
CA TYR A 135 -6.89 -2.23 -9.36
C TYR A 135 -7.02 -0.80 -9.92
N VAL A 136 -6.55 0.21 -9.19
CA VAL A 136 -6.54 1.61 -9.70
C VAL A 136 -5.63 1.73 -10.91
N ARG A 137 -4.43 1.13 -10.87
CA ARG A 137 -3.48 1.12 -12.00
C ARG A 137 -4.01 0.38 -13.22
N ASP A 138 -4.71 -0.73 -12.99
CA ASP A 138 -5.35 -1.51 -14.07
C ASP A 138 -6.60 -0.82 -14.65
N ASN A 139 -7.01 0.33 -14.10
CA ASN A 139 -8.27 0.99 -14.40
C ASN A 139 -9.50 0.08 -14.17
N ASP A 140 -9.40 -0.92 -13.29
CA ASP A 140 -10.51 -1.79 -12.91
C ASP A 140 -11.38 -1.13 -11.84
N ARG A 141 -12.15 -0.13 -12.27
CA ARG A 141 -13.04 0.65 -11.42
C ARG A 141 -13.99 -0.23 -10.60
N ILE A 142 -14.55 -1.27 -11.23
CA ILE A 142 -15.58 -2.10 -10.58
C ILE A 142 -14.96 -2.85 -9.39
N LYS A 143 -13.80 -3.46 -9.59
CA LYS A 143 -13.10 -4.17 -8.51
C LYS A 143 -12.58 -3.24 -7.45
N ALA A 144 -12.02 -2.09 -7.82
CA ALA A 144 -11.58 -1.08 -6.87
C ALA A 144 -12.74 -0.62 -5.95
N MET A 145 -13.91 -0.29 -6.52
CA MET A 145 -15.10 0.09 -5.75
C MET A 145 -15.63 -1.05 -4.86
N SER A 146 -15.62 -2.29 -5.37
CA SER A 146 -16.03 -3.46 -4.61
C SER A 146 -15.09 -3.69 -3.42
N LEU A 147 -13.78 -3.62 -3.64
CA LEU A 147 -12.76 -3.78 -2.61
C LEU A 147 -12.90 -2.73 -1.50
N VAL A 148 -13.03 -1.45 -1.84
CA VAL A 148 -13.28 -0.38 -0.85
C VAL A 148 -14.54 -0.66 -0.02
N SER A 149 -15.60 -1.17 -0.65
CA SER A 149 -16.83 -1.55 0.06
C SER A 149 -16.61 -2.71 1.02
N GLU A 150 -15.84 -3.73 0.63
CA GLU A 150 -15.55 -4.89 1.48
C GLU A 150 -14.57 -4.55 2.61
N ILE A 151 -13.53 -3.75 2.34
CA ILE A 151 -12.63 -3.25 3.40
C ILE A 151 -13.45 -2.57 4.51
N ASN A 152 -14.38 -1.68 4.14
CA ASN A 152 -15.22 -0.97 5.11
C ASN A 152 -16.15 -1.87 5.93
N LYS A 153 -16.46 -3.06 5.46
CA LYS A 153 -17.30 -4.03 6.18
C LYS A 153 -16.48 -4.97 7.06
N TYR A 154 -15.29 -5.31 6.61
CA TYR A 154 -14.45 -6.32 7.25
C TYR A 154 -13.54 -5.71 8.32
N PHE A 155 -12.94 -4.54 8.04
CA PHE A 155 -11.99 -3.90 8.93
C PHE A 155 -12.65 -2.80 9.78
N ASP A 156 -12.34 -2.78 11.07
CA ASP A 156 -12.50 -1.60 11.91
C ASP A 156 -11.25 -0.73 11.75
N ILE A 157 -11.23 0.10 10.72
CA ILE A 157 -10.06 0.90 10.32
C ILE A 157 -9.51 1.72 11.49
N LYS A 158 -10.37 2.17 12.43
CA LYS A 158 -9.91 2.97 13.59
C LYS A 158 -9.06 2.15 14.56
N SER A 159 -9.27 0.85 14.62
CA SER A 159 -8.52 -0.06 15.50
C SER A 159 -7.23 -0.58 14.87
N GLU A 160 -7.03 -0.36 13.57
CA GLU A 160 -5.82 -0.78 12.86
C GLU A 160 -4.59 0.05 13.28
N SER A 161 -3.39 -0.48 13.03
CA SER A 161 -2.14 0.22 13.31
C SER A 161 -2.04 1.55 12.54
N VAL A 162 -1.29 2.50 13.06
CA VAL A 162 -1.03 3.78 12.34
C VAL A 162 -0.41 3.49 10.97
N ARG A 163 0.51 2.54 10.89
CA ARG A 163 1.16 2.10 9.64
C ARG A 163 0.13 1.63 8.62
N ASP A 164 -0.72 0.68 8.99
CA ASP A 164 -1.72 0.12 8.07
C ASP A 164 -2.73 1.18 7.62
N LYS A 165 -3.12 2.07 8.54
CA LYS A 165 -3.99 3.21 8.23
C LYS A 165 -3.35 4.19 7.24
N VAL A 166 -2.04 4.47 7.35
CA VAL A 166 -1.32 5.33 6.40
C VAL A 166 -1.28 4.71 5.02
N TYR A 167 -0.94 3.42 4.91
CA TYR A 167 -0.95 2.71 3.64
C TYR A 167 -2.34 2.68 3.00
N TYR A 168 -3.39 2.48 3.82
CA TYR A 168 -4.75 2.51 3.32
C TYR A 168 -5.18 3.91 2.88
N LEU A 169 -4.81 4.94 3.62
CA LEU A 169 -5.08 6.34 3.25
C LEU A 169 -4.43 6.68 1.92
N ASP A 170 -3.19 6.26 1.70
CA ASP A 170 -2.46 6.46 0.46
C ASP A 170 -3.14 5.77 -0.73
N ALA A 171 -3.50 4.48 -0.58
CA ALA A 171 -4.23 3.73 -1.60
C ALA A 171 -5.64 4.31 -1.85
N PHE A 172 -6.32 4.74 -0.78
CA PHE A 172 -7.64 5.35 -0.88
C PHE A 172 -7.60 6.71 -1.56
N MET A 173 -6.53 7.47 -1.39
CA MET A 173 -6.32 8.75 -2.06
C MET A 173 -6.14 8.56 -3.58
N GLU A 174 -5.39 7.53 -4.02
CA GLU A 174 -5.31 7.14 -5.43
C GLU A 174 -6.69 6.75 -5.98
N TYR A 175 -7.40 5.89 -5.26
CA TYR A 175 -8.76 5.48 -5.61
C TYR A 175 -9.71 6.69 -5.72
N TYR A 176 -9.66 7.58 -4.72
CA TYR A 176 -10.51 8.77 -4.69
C TYR A 176 -10.21 9.73 -5.83
N SER A 177 -8.95 9.93 -6.15
CA SER A 177 -8.53 10.73 -7.31
C SER A 177 -9.09 10.19 -8.63
N ALA A 178 -9.09 8.86 -8.80
CA ALA A 178 -9.52 8.20 -10.04
C ALA A 178 -11.05 8.04 -10.13
N TYR A 179 -11.70 7.62 -9.03
CA TYR A 179 -13.09 7.13 -9.05
C TYR A 179 -14.00 7.71 -7.98
N GLY A 180 -13.46 8.52 -7.06
CA GLY A 180 -14.12 8.95 -5.84
C GLY A 180 -15.45 9.65 -6.04
N SER A 181 -16.31 9.47 -5.06
CA SER A 181 -17.62 10.10 -4.91
C SER A 181 -17.60 11.18 -3.80
N LYS A 182 -18.71 11.89 -3.63
CA LYS A 182 -18.85 12.83 -2.52
C LYS A 182 -18.71 12.15 -1.14
N ASN A 183 -19.27 10.95 -0.99
CA ASN A 183 -19.15 10.20 0.28
C ASN A 183 -17.70 9.78 0.55
N ASP A 184 -16.93 9.46 -0.50
CA ASP A 184 -15.51 9.14 -0.36
C ASP A 184 -14.69 10.37 0.07
N SER A 185 -15.11 11.60 -0.32
CA SER A 185 -14.48 12.84 0.16
C SER A 185 -14.66 13.02 1.67
N GLU A 186 -15.85 12.75 2.20
CA GLU A 186 -16.13 12.83 3.62
C GLU A 186 -15.28 11.80 4.39
N LYS A 187 -15.23 10.57 3.86
CA LYS A 187 -14.41 9.48 4.42
C LYS A 187 -12.92 9.82 4.40
N LEU A 188 -12.40 10.38 3.30
CA LEU A 188 -11.00 10.80 3.21
C LEU A 188 -10.66 11.82 4.32
N SER A 189 -11.52 12.81 4.54
CA SER A 189 -11.33 13.77 5.61
C SER A 189 -11.35 13.12 7.00
N GLU A 190 -12.29 12.19 7.25
CA GLU A 190 -12.34 11.44 8.51
C GLU A 190 -11.07 10.63 8.78
N MET A 191 -10.49 10.00 7.74
CA MET A 191 -9.25 9.23 7.87
C MET A 191 -8.06 10.15 8.16
N VAL A 192 -7.99 11.33 7.55
CA VAL A 192 -6.95 12.33 7.83
C VAL A 192 -7.08 12.83 9.26
N ASP A 193 -8.28 13.19 9.70
CA ASP A 193 -8.55 13.65 11.06
C ASP A 193 -8.24 12.58 12.13
N ASP A 194 -8.39 11.28 11.79
CA ASP A 194 -8.04 10.18 12.69
C ASP A 194 -6.53 10.02 12.84
N LEU A 195 -5.77 10.16 11.75
CA LEU A 195 -4.33 9.90 11.69
C LEU A 195 -3.46 11.08 12.11
N PHE A 196 -3.84 12.31 11.76
CA PHE A 196 -3.00 13.48 11.95
C PHE A 196 -3.52 14.39 13.07
N ASP A 197 -2.60 15.06 13.76
CA ASP A 197 -2.91 16.09 14.74
C ASP A 197 -3.18 17.46 14.08
N GLU A 198 -3.43 18.48 14.91
CA GLU A 198 -3.70 19.85 14.44
C GLU A 198 -2.51 20.50 13.71
N ASN A 199 -1.30 19.97 13.89
CA ASN A 199 -0.08 20.44 13.23
C ASN A 199 0.21 19.66 11.95
N GLY A 200 -0.57 18.62 11.64
CA GLY A 200 -0.36 17.73 10.50
C GLY A 200 0.79 16.76 10.68
N THR A 201 1.12 16.39 11.94
CA THR A 201 2.00 15.28 12.26
C THR A 201 1.19 14.03 12.60
N LEU A 202 1.74 12.85 12.37
CA LEU A 202 1.06 11.61 12.73
C LEU A 202 0.88 11.53 14.24
N LYS A 203 -0.31 11.14 14.68
CA LYS A 203 -0.61 10.91 16.09
C LYS A 203 0.16 9.71 16.61
N THR A 204 0.74 9.86 17.79
CA THR A 204 1.37 8.76 18.51
C THR A 204 0.36 7.68 18.88
N SER A 205 0.80 6.45 18.88
CA SER A 205 0.03 5.28 19.32
C SER A 205 0.93 4.32 20.06
N GLU A 206 0.32 3.40 20.79
CA GLU A 206 1.05 2.27 21.37
C GLU A 206 1.53 1.33 20.25
N ILE A 207 2.83 1.18 20.11
CA ILE A 207 3.47 0.26 19.19
C ILE A 207 3.95 -0.95 19.99
N THR A 208 3.53 -2.15 19.58
CA THR A 208 4.10 -3.37 20.13
C THR A 208 5.32 -3.77 19.30
N VAL A 209 6.46 -3.81 19.94
CA VAL A 209 7.71 -4.21 19.30
C VAL A 209 8.15 -5.55 19.85
N SER A 210 8.52 -6.46 18.96
CA SER A 210 9.11 -7.73 19.33
C SER A 210 10.57 -7.53 19.70
N ILE A 211 10.96 -7.98 20.87
CA ILE A 211 12.34 -7.97 21.33
C ILE A 211 12.89 -9.36 21.07
N TYR A 212 13.87 -9.42 20.18
CA TYR A 212 14.65 -10.65 19.97
C TYR A 212 15.77 -10.71 20.96
N GLU A 213 16.25 -11.91 21.27
CA GLU A 213 17.38 -12.09 22.17
C GLU A 213 18.59 -11.29 21.67
N GLY A 214 19.13 -10.44 22.53
CA GLY A 214 20.23 -9.56 22.17
C GLY A 214 19.86 -8.24 21.50
N GLN A 215 18.58 -7.90 21.35
CA GLN A 215 18.14 -6.59 20.87
C GLN A 215 17.71 -5.68 22.03
N ALA A 216 17.97 -4.40 21.88
CA ALA A 216 17.50 -3.35 22.76
C ALA A 216 17.03 -2.13 21.97
N TYR A 217 16.04 -1.44 22.50
CA TYR A 217 15.67 -0.12 21.97
C TYR A 217 16.42 0.93 22.77
N VAL A 218 17.24 1.73 22.09
CA VAL A 218 18.07 2.76 22.70
C VAL A 218 17.62 4.14 22.26
N SER A 219 17.66 5.10 23.19
CA SER A 219 17.32 6.48 22.90
C SER A 219 18.38 7.15 22.03
N SER A 220 18.02 8.26 21.39
CA SER A 220 18.95 9.09 20.62
C SER A 220 20.13 9.59 21.49
N ASN A 221 19.89 9.87 22.76
CA ASN A 221 20.94 10.30 23.69
C ASN A 221 21.98 9.21 23.94
N ASP A 222 21.54 7.93 24.05
CA ASP A 222 22.46 6.80 24.25
C ASP A 222 23.30 6.55 22.99
N VAL A 223 22.69 6.69 21.81
CA VAL A 223 23.39 6.59 20.51
C VAL A 223 24.44 7.69 20.39
N GLN A 224 24.07 8.94 20.67
CA GLN A 224 24.97 10.07 20.61
C GLN A 224 26.15 9.91 21.58
N ALA A 225 25.89 9.50 22.82
CA ALA A 225 26.91 9.22 23.82
C ALA A 225 27.87 8.11 23.39
N ALA A 226 27.37 7.06 22.73
CA ALA A 226 28.19 5.98 22.18
C ALA A 226 29.08 6.49 21.03
N LEU A 227 28.57 7.32 20.13
CA LEU A 227 29.33 7.93 19.04
C LEU A 227 30.43 8.89 19.56
N GLU A 228 30.11 9.76 20.52
CA GLU A 228 31.06 10.72 21.09
C GLU A 228 32.20 10.08 21.88
N THR A 229 31.95 8.96 22.53
CA THR A 229 32.97 8.29 23.34
C THR A 229 33.88 7.38 22.52
N GLY A 230 33.64 7.20 21.21
CA GLY A 230 34.37 6.24 20.37
C GLY A 230 34.25 4.80 20.90
N LYS A 231 33.39 4.62 21.89
CA LYS A 231 32.96 3.31 22.34
C LYS A 231 32.04 2.78 21.25
N ALA A 232 32.59 1.84 20.50
CA ALA A 232 31.71 0.95 19.76
C ALA A 232 30.62 0.53 20.76
N MET A 233 29.33 0.55 20.36
CA MET A 233 28.28 -0.04 21.21
C MET A 233 28.57 -1.51 21.58
N GLY A 234 29.59 -2.15 20.97
CA GLY A 234 30.17 -3.41 21.36
C GLY A 234 30.92 -3.41 22.72
N GLU A 235 31.09 -2.24 23.37
CA GLU A 235 31.55 -2.17 24.77
C GLU A 235 30.43 -1.94 25.79
N LEU A 236 29.17 -1.83 25.36
CA LEU A 236 28.03 -2.21 26.19
C LEU A 236 28.15 -3.74 26.32
N GLU A 237 29.05 -4.15 27.20
CA GLU A 237 29.63 -5.45 27.35
C GLU A 237 28.81 -6.58 26.74
N ALA A 238 29.42 -7.25 25.77
CA ALA A 238 29.17 -8.64 25.41
C ALA A 238 29.22 -9.58 26.64
N ALA A 239 28.38 -9.37 27.59
CA ALA A 239 28.06 -10.34 28.61
C ALA A 239 27.08 -11.32 27.97
N ASN A 240 27.65 -12.40 27.41
CA ASN A 240 27.02 -13.57 26.83
C ASN A 240 26.74 -13.54 25.32
N PHE A 241 27.81 -13.62 24.57
CA PHE A 241 27.80 -13.96 23.14
C PHE A 241 27.74 -15.49 22.95
N ASP A 242 26.68 -16.10 23.34
CA ASP A 242 26.35 -17.44 22.85
C ASP A 242 24.87 -17.46 22.63
N MET A 243 24.48 -17.11 21.43
CA MET A 243 23.33 -17.73 20.73
C MET A 243 22.72 -16.78 19.69
N LEU A 244 22.77 -17.21 18.46
CA LEU A 244 21.84 -16.87 17.41
C LEU A 244 20.49 -17.47 17.80
N ALA A 245 19.68 -16.76 18.57
CA ALA A 245 18.31 -17.16 18.81
C ALA A 245 17.40 -16.26 17.97
N GLU A 246 16.74 -16.87 17.00
CA GLU A 246 15.70 -16.27 16.18
C GLU A 246 14.36 -16.13 16.91
N ASP A 247 14.31 -16.49 18.19
CA ASP A 247 13.06 -16.50 18.94
C ASP A 247 12.78 -15.16 19.60
N VAL A 248 11.55 -14.68 19.44
CA VAL A 248 11.03 -13.52 20.17
C VAL A 248 11.02 -13.86 21.66
N VAL A 249 11.83 -13.14 22.43
CA VAL A 249 12.00 -13.36 23.87
C VAL A 249 10.99 -12.55 24.68
N ASP A 250 10.59 -11.39 24.18
CA ASP A 250 9.66 -10.49 24.86
C ASP A 250 8.97 -9.55 23.86
N THR A 251 7.92 -8.89 24.32
CA THR A 251 7.26 -7.81 23.59
C THR A 251 7.25 -6.57 24.46
N LYS A 252 7.72 -5.44 23.93
CA LYS A 252 7.65 -4.14 24.59
C LYS A 252 6.64 -3.26 23.91
N LYS A 253 5.87 -2.54 24.72
CA LYS A 253 4.99 -1.49 24.25
C LYS A 253 5.74 -0.16 24.33
N VAL A 254 5.76 0.57 23.23
CA VAL A 254 6.40 1.86 23.08
C VAL A 254 5.38 2.83 22.53
N ASP A 255 5.20 3.97 23.17
CA ASP A 255 4.36 5.05 22.63
C ASP A 255 5.16 5.81 21.58
N GLY A 256 4.64 5.90 20.38
CA GLY A 256 5.32 6.62 19.32
C GLY A 256 4.68 6.40 17.94
N VAL A 257 5.43 6.78 16.93
CA VAL A 257 5.13 6.55 15.51
C VAL A 257 6.32 5.83 14.90
N LEU A 258 6.07 4.75 14.16
CA LEU A 258 7.11 4.15 13.32
C LEU A 258 7.58 5.16 12.30
N LEU A 259 8.87 5.42 12.22
CA LEU A 259 9.40 6.42 11.30
C LEU A 259 9.14 6.05 9.84
N SER A 260 9.19 4.77 9.53
CA SER A 260 8.84 4.21 8.22
C SER A 260 7.39 4.47 7.79
N SER A 261 6.49 4.72 8.75
CA SER A 261 5.09 5.06 8.48
C SER A 261 4.89 6.51 8.03
N VAL A 262 5.94 7.37 8.12
CA VAL A 262 5.85 8.76 7.66
C VAL A 262 5.98 8.81 6.14
N ASP A 263 4.87 8.62 5.46
CA ASP A 263 4.80 8.76 4.00
C ASP A 263 4.82 10.23 3.60
N LEU A 264 6.02 10.74 3.30
CA LEU A 264 6.26 12.14 2.97
C LEU A 264 5.56 12.57 1.69
N LEU A 265 5.42 11.65 0.71
CA LEU A 265 4.72 11.94 -0.54
C LEU A 265 3.23 12.13 -0.30
N LEU A 266 2.62 11.23 0.47
CA LEU A 266 1.22 11.34 0.89
C LEU A 266 0.97 12.64 1.66
N ILE A 267 1.82 12.96 2.64
CA ILE A 267 1.69 14.19 3.45
C ILE A 267 1.75 15.43 2.58
N LYS A 268 2.70 15.48 1.63
CA LYS A 268 2.84 16.59 0.68
C LYS A 268 1.59 16.75 -0.18
N GLU A 269 1.03 15.66 -0.66
CA GLU A 269 -0.21 15.69 -1.45
C GLU A 269 -1.43 16.08 -0.63
N LEU A 270 -1.55 15.61 0.60
CA LEU A 270 -2.62 16.01 1.52
C LEU A 270 -2.55 17.52 1.81
N GLU A 271 -1.37 18.08 2.06
CA GLU A 271 -1.17 19.52 2.23
C GLU A 271 -1.53 20.31 0.98
N ASN A 272 -1.02 19.90 -0.20
CA ASN A 272 -1.32 20.54 -1.48
C ASN A 272 -2.83 20.54 -1.82
N ASN A 273 -3.57 19.56 -1.34
CA ASN A 273 -5.01 19.47 -1.50
C ASN A 273 -5.78 20.19 -0.35
N GLY A 274 -5.08 20.79 0.61
CA GLY A 274 -5.66 21.50 1.76
C GLY A 274 -6.42 20.56 2.71
N LEU A 275 -5.98 19.32 2.82
CA LEU A 275 -6.44 18.32 3.77
C LEU A 275 -5.58 18.32 5.05
N LEU A 276 -4.35 18.81 4.97
CA LEU A 276 -3.49 19.10 6.10
C LEU A 276 -3.15 20.60 6.14
N PRO A 277 -2.77 21.12 7.32
CA PRO A 277 -2.32 22.52 7.48
C PRO A 277 -1.06 22.81 6.66
N GLU A 278 -0.89 24.06 6.25
CA GLU A 278 0.34 24.53 5.60
C GLU A 278 1.57 24.29 6.48
N GLY A 279 2.65 23.81 5.88
CA GLY A 279 3.90 23.45 6.55
C GLY A 279 3.90 22.07 7.22
N SER A 280 2.87 21.25 7.02
CA SER A 280 2.84 19.85 7.50
C SER A 280 3.95 19.03 6.89
N TYR A 281 4.17 19.18 5.57
CA TYR A 281 5.25 18.49 4.86
C TYR A 281 6.62 18.84 5.43
N ASP A 282 6.90 20.13 5.59
CA ASP A 282 8.20 20.59 6.09
C ASP A 282 8.48 20.09 7.53
N ARG A 283 7.47 20.07 8.40
CA ARG A 283 7.59 19.53 9.77
C ARG A 283 7.92 18.04 9.77
N ASN A 284 7.16 17.23 9.02
CA ASN A 284 7.40 15.80 8.96
C ASN A 284 8.74 15.49 8.30
N LEU A 285 9.13 16.24 7.25
CA LEU A 285 10.43 16.11 6.61
C LEU A 285 11.58 16.39 7.58
N ALA A 286 11.45 17.42 8.41
CA ALA A 286 12.44 17.74 9.45
C ALA A 286 12.58 16.57 10.44
N ILE A 287 11.44 16.06 10.96
CA ILE A 287 11.44 14.88 11.86
C ILE A 287 12.17 13.70 11.22
N VAL A 288 11.87 13.38 9.95
CA VAL A 288 12.50 12.23 9.31
C VAL A 288 13.98 12.45 9.06
N LYS A 289 14.40 13.65 8.64
CA LYS A 289 15.82 13.96 8.39
C LYS A 289 16.65 13.95 9.66
N ASP A 290 16.13 14.48 10.75
CA ASP A 290 16.81 14.55 12.05
C ASP A 290 16.92 13.17 12.73
N ALA A 291 16.17 12.18 12.23
CA ALA A 291 16.20 10.81 12.72
C ALA A 291 17.40 9.99 12.21
N ALA A 292 18.24 10.52 11.32
CA ALA A 292 19.47 9.84 10.89
C ALA A 292 20.44 9.69 12.05
N ILE A 293 21.09 8.53 12.16
CA ILE A 293 22.02 8.25 13.26
C ILE A 293 23.22 9.20 13.21
N SER A 294 23.92 9.22 12.09
CA SER A 294 25.01 10.17 11.80
C SER A 294 25.31 10.18 10.29
N PRO A 295 26.08 11.15 9.79
CA PRO A 295 26.55 11.13 8.41
C PRO A 295 27.35 9.89 8.02
N GLU A 296 28.08 9.30 8.95
CA GLU A 296 28.88 8.09 8.75
C GLU A 296 28.04 6.82 8.80
N ILE A 297 26.92 6.87 9.54
CA ILE A 297 25.95 5.77 9.67
C ILE A 297 24.61 6.29 9.19
N PRO A 298 24.36 6.31 7.87
CA PRO A 298 23.21 6.96 7.28
C PRO A 298 21.94 6.07 7.35
N LEU A 299 21.71 5.51 8.52
CA LEU A 299 20.53 4.73 8.90
C LEU A 299 19.63 5.57 9.78
N TYR A 300 18.38 5.21 9.87
CA TYR A 300 17.32 6.01 10.50
C TYR A 300 16.78 5.33 11.75
N ALA A 301 16.22 6.14 12.63
CA ALA A 301 15.51 5.67 13.81
C ALA A 301 14.38 4.70 13.45
N PHE A 302 14.06 3.83 14.40
CA PHE A 302 12.92 2.92 14.29
C PHE A 302 11.59 3.66 14.50
N SER A 303 11.53 4.51 15.52
CA SER A 303 10.33 5.29 15.85
C SER A 303 10.70 6.63 16.46
N TYR A 304 9.71 7.51 16.53
CA TYR A 304 9.79 8.77 17.27
C TYR A 304 8.54 9.00 18.12
N SER A 305 8.68 9.82 19.14
CA SER A 305 7.58 10.41 19.92
C SER A 305 7.76 11.91 20.01
N ILE A 306 6.68 12.61 20.31
CA ILE A 306 6.72 14.07 20.56
C ILE A 306 6.21 14.32 21.97
N GLU A 307 7.11 14.74 22.86
CA GLU A 307 6.78 15.11 24.22
C GLU A 307 7.12 16.59 24.48
N ASN A 308 6.16 17.36 24.96
CA ASN A 308 6.32 18.79 25.24
C ASN A 308 6.86 19.63 24.06
N GLY A 309 6.66 19.16 22.82
CA GLY A 309 7.13 19.80 21.60
C GLY A 309 8.58 19.44 21.21
N GLU A 310 9.21 18.53 21.93
CA GLU A 310 10.51 17.95 21.60
C GLU A 310 10.31 16.56 20.98
N VAL A 311 11.11 16.23 19.95
CA VAL A 311 11.09 14.94 19.27
C VAL A 311 12.12 14.05 19.90
N GLU A 312 11.70 12.89 20.40
CA GLU A 312 12.56 11.83 20.88
C GLU A 312 12.58 10.68 19.90
N TYR A 313 13.77 10.16 19.60
CA TYR A 313 13.97 9.04 18.67
C TYR A 313 14.37 7.77 19.41
N ILE A 314 13.89 6.64 18.91
CA ILE A 314 14.24 5.31 19.40
C ILE A 314 14.84 4.53 18.23
N TYR A 315 16.00 3.96 18.45
CA TYR A 315 16.72 3.14 17.47
C TYR A 315 16.57 1.66 17.83
N SER A 316 16.32 0.82 16.84
CA SER A 316 16.36 -0.64 17.00
C SER A 316 17.80 -1.10 16.88
N ALA A 317 18.41 -1.39 18.01
CA ALA A 317 19.81 -1.80 18.06
C ALA A 317 19.96 -3.13 18.79
N GLY A 318 20.79 -4.02 18.23
CA GLY A 318 21.20 -5.22 18.91
C GLY A 318 22.26 -4.95 19.97
N THR A 319 22.31 -5.74 21.04
CA THR A 319 23.36 -5.68 22.07
C THR A 319 24.74 -5.94 21.50
N SER A 320 24.84 -6.54 20.32
CA SER A 320 26.06 -6.75 19.54
C SER A 320 26.50 -5.50 18.74
N GLY A 321 25.84 -4.38 18.85
CA GLY A 321 26.11 -3.21 18.01
C GLY A 321 25.52 -3.33 16.60
N THR A 322 24.48 -4.13 16.43
CA THR A 322 23.75 -4.29 15.15
C THR A 322 22.50 -3.43 15.13
N ILE A 323 22.10 -3.00 13.94
CA ILE A 323 20.84 -2.30 13.66
C ILE A 323 20.00 -3.12 12.69
N ASN A 324 18.71 -3.26 12.96
CA ASN A 324 17.74 -3.71 11.97
C ASN A 324 17.49 -2.57 10.98
N VAL A 325 17.64 -2.86 9.69
CA VAL A 325 17.62 -1.83 8.64
C VAL A 325 16.37 -1.84 7.78
N GLU A 326 15.47 -2.79 7.94
CA GLU A 326 14.27 -2.88 7.08
C GLU A 326 13.39 -1.63 7.19
N GLU A 327 13.14 -1.16 8.42
CA GLU A 327 12.39 0.07 8.64
C GLU A 327 13.18 1.31 8.16
N SER A 328 14.50 1.28 8.27
CA SER A 328 15.38 2.33 7.76
C SER A 328 15.34 2.41 6.22
N VAL A 329 15.30 1.28 5.52
CA VAL A 329 15.17 1.24 4.06
C VAL A 329 13.81 1.78 3.61
N GLU A 330 12.73 1.48 4.33
CA GLU A 330 11.41 2.06 4.04
C GLU A 330 11.43 3.58 4.24
N THR A 331 12.08 4.07 5.30
CA THR A 331 12.27 5.51 5.53
C THR A 331 13.09 6.15 4.38
N MET A 332 14.15 5.48 3.93
CA MET A 332 14.94 5.94 2.77
C MET A 332 14.10 6.00 1.50
N ARG A 333 13.21 5.03 1.27
CA ARG A 333 12.27 5.05 0.15
C ARG A 333 11.35 6.28 0.24
N ASN A 334 10.78 6.55 1.40
CA ASN A 334 9.89 7.70 1.60
C ASN A 334 10.60 9.03 1.34
N LEU A 335 11.88 9.16 1.73
CA LEU A 335 12.72 10.32 1.40
C LEU A 335 13.04 10.38 -0.09
N ALA A 336 13.36 9.25 -0.72
CA ALA A 336 13.67 9.19 -2.14
C ALA A 336 12.50 9.64 -3.01
N LEU A 337 11.29 9.20 -2.70
CA LEU A 337 10.06 9.53 -3.45
C LEU A 337 9.77 11.04 -3.50
N VAL A 338 10.25 11.81 -2.53
CA VAL A 338 10.13 13.28 -2.52
C VAL A 338 11.42 14.01 -2.93
N GLY A 339 12.47 13.25 -3.31
CA GLY A 339 13.76 13.81 -3.76
C GLY A 339 14.64 14.32 -2.62
N GLU A 340 14.45 13.84 -1.40
CA GLU A 340 15.10 14.32 -0.19
C GLU A 340 16.02 13.28 0.47
N LEU A 341 16.24 12.12 -0.18
CA LEU A 341 17.19 11.12 0.31
C LEU A 341 18.62 11.66 0.22
N PRO A 342 19.39 11.71 1.33
CA PRO A 342 20.76 12.16 1.31
C PRO A 342 21.66 11.25 0.45
N ASP A 343 22.65 11.86 -0.22
CA ASP A 343 23.63 11.13 -1.06
C ASP A 343 24.38 10.05 -0.25
N GLN A 344 24.62 10.29 1.04
CA GLN A 344 25.27 9.33 1.93
C GLN A 344 24.44 8.06 2.11
N SER A 345 23.13 8.21 2.36
CA SER A 345 22.20 7.08 2.51
C SER A 345 22.08 6.28 1.21
N TYR A 346 21.95 6.98 0.08
CA TYR A 346 21.94 6.34 -1.23
C TYR A 346 23.25 5.59 -1.53
N SER A 347 24.40 6.24 -1.28
CA SER A 347 25.72 5.64 -1.50
C SER A 347 25.96 4.43 -0.60
N TRP A 348 25.48 4.49 0.64
CA TRP A 348 25.55 3.34 1.56
C TRP A 348 24.72 2.16 1.03
N LEU A 349 23.48 2.37 0.64
CA LEU A 349 22.63 1.33 0.05
C LEU A 349 23.31 0.66 -1.15
N LYS A 350 23.81 1.49 -2.08
CA LYS A 350 24.48 1.02 -3.28
C LYS A 350 25.73 0.23 -2.98
N THR A 351 26.62 0.78 -2.14
CA THR A 351 27.88 0.12 -1.76
C THR A 351 27.60 -1.20 -1.05
N THR A 352 26.65 -1.23 -0.13
CA THR A 352 26.27 -2.43 0.61
C THR A 352 25.72 -3.50 -0.32
N LEU A 353 24.77 -3.15 -1.18
CA LEU A 353 24.15 -4.10 -2.09
C LEU A 353 25.17 -4.68 -3.09
N PHE A 354 26.00 -3.86 -3.72
CA PHE A 354 27.02 -4.33 -4.67
C PHE A 354 28.21 -5.01 -4.02
N GLY A 355 28.51 -4.68 -2.75
CA GLY A 355 29.62 -5.27 -2.03
C GLY A 355 29.39 -6.71 -1.58
N THR A 356 28.14 -7.05 -1.28
CA THR A 356 27.74 -8.37 -0.77
C THR A 356 26.88 -9.17 -1.74
N GLU A 357 26.33 -8.54 -2.77
CA GLU A 357 25.32 -9.07 -3.70
C GLU A 357 24.03 -9.57 -2.98
N VAL A 358 23.98 -9.42 -1.66
CA VAL A 358 22.86 -9.81 -0.79
C VAL A 358 22.65 -8.69 0.21
N PHE A 359 21.39 -8.27 0.38
CA PHE A 359 21.01 -7.29 1.37
C PHE A 359 20.41 -7.99 2.59
N ASN A 360 21.01 -7.77 3.77
CA ASN A 360 20.57 -8.40 5.01
C ASN A 360 19.70 -7.46 5.84
N ASP A 361 18.93 -8.02 6.76
CA ASP A 361 18.04 -7.30 7.67
C ASP A 361 18.79 -6.56 8.79
N THR A 362 20.06 -6.89 9.03
CA THR A 362 20.84 -6.38 10.15
C THR A 362 22.27 -6.03 9.74
N TYR A 363 22.75 -4.86 10.16
CA TYR A 363 24.11 -4.39 9.93
C TYR A 363 24.75 -3.88 11.22
N PHE A 364 26.10 -3.98 11.31
CA PHE A 364 26.84 -3.41 12.43
C PHE A 364 27.01 -1.90 12.27
N TRP A 365 26.84 -1.15 13.35
CA TRP A 365 26.98 0.32 13.37
C TRP A 365 28.30 0.84 12.83
N THR A 366 29.38 0.09 13.03
CA THR A 366 30.73 0.53 12.77
C THR A 366 31.38 -0.07 11.54
N SER A 367 30.65 -0.90 10.79
CA SER A 367 31.24 -1.60 9.64
C SER A 367 30.18 -2.01 8.62
N ASP A 368 30.64 -2.29 7.42
CA ASP A 368 29.85 -2.90 6.35
C ASP A 368 29.54 -4.39 6.61
N ARG A 369 29.85 -4.89 7.79
CA ARG A 369 29.57 -6.27 8.15
C ARG A 369 28.08 -6.44 8.41
N THR A 370 27.56 -7.50 7.85
CA THR A 370 26.18 -7.91 8.06
C THR A 370 26.10 -8.91 9.20
N GLY A 371 25.04 -8.80 10.01
CA GLY A 371 24.49 -9.88 10.81
C GLY A 371 23.11 -10.24 10.26
N GLY A 372 22.45 -11.22 10.79
CA GLY A 372 21.09 -11.56 10.40
C GLY A 372 20.97 -12.32 9.07
N THR A 373 19.77 -12.27 8.49
CA THR A 373 19.37 -13.02 7.30
C THR A 373 19.14 -12.10 6.11
N GLU A 374 19.03 -12.65 4.92
CA GLU A 374 18.70 -11.89 3.71
C GLU A 374 17.30 -11.28 3.86
N SER A 375 17.23 -9.95 3.72
CA SER A 375 15.97 -9.20 3.79
C SER A 375 15.27 -9.13 2.44
N PHE A 376 14.38 -10.07 2.20
CA PHE A 376 13.65 -10.11 0.93
C PHE A 376 12.77 -8.87 0.74
N GLY A 377 12.04 -8.43 1.77
CA GLY A 377 11.17 -7.27 1.73
C GLY A 377 11.86 -5.95 1.40
N SER A 378 13.18 -5.86 1.66
CA SER A 378 13.97 -4.67 1.34
C SER A 378 14.21 -4.49 -0.16
N TYR A 379 14.28 -5.57 -0.94
CA TYR A 379 14.60 -5.47 -2.37
C TYR A 379 13.56 -4.67 -3.16
N CYS A 380 12.28 -4.83 -2.85
CA CYS A 380 11.21 -4.06 -3.51
C CYS A 380 11.37 -2.55 -3.24
N LYS A 381 11.74 -2.18 -2.02
CA LYS A 381 11.93 -0.79 -1.61
C LYS A 381 13.20 -0.19 -2.22
N ILE A 382 14.29 -0.98 -2.24
CA ILE A 382 15.55 -0.58 -2.90
C ILE A 382 15.36 -0.43 -4.42
N ALA A 383 14.59 -1.31 -5.05
CA ALA A 383 14.25 -1.20 -6.47
C ALA A 383 13.46 0.09 -6.77
N GLN A 384 12.54 0.49 -5.89
CA GLN A 384 11.83 1.78 -6.04
C GLN A 384 12.79 2.98 -5.88
N ILE A 385 13.73 2.92 -4.93
CA ILE A 385 14.78 3.94 -4.79
C ILE A 385 15.62 4.00 -6.08
N ALA A 386 16.04 2.86 -6.61
CA ALA A 386 16.81 2.79 -7.85
C ALA A 386 16.08 3.42 -9.04
N ILE A 387 14.75 3.22 -9.15
CA ILE A 387 13.93 3.88 -10.17
C ILE A 387 13.97 5.41 -10.00
N VAL A 388 13.85 5.91 -8.77
CA VAL A 388 13.90 7.37 -8.51
C VAL A 388 15.23 7.98 -8.92
N PHE A 389 16.34 7.25 -8.72
CA PHE A 389 17.69 7.71 -9.02
C PHE A 389 18.16 7.36 -10.44
N ASP A 390 17.32 6.79 -11.30
CA ASP A 390 17.69 6.29 -12.65
C ASP A 390 18.88 5.32 -12.61
N ASP A 391 18.92 4.45 -11.59
CA ASP A 391 20.00 3.48 -11.38
C ASP A 391 19.56 2.08 -11.81
N ARG A 392 19.72 1.82 -13.11
CA ARG A 392 19.38 0.53 -13.70
C ARG A 392 20.13 -0.64 -13.06
N ASP A 393 21.45 -0.48 -12.82
CA ASP A 393 22.28 -1.57 -12.29
C ASP A 393 21.80 -2.00 -10.89
N MET A 394 21.44 -1.04 -10.04
CA MET A 394 20.88 -1.29 -8.72
C MET A 394 19.51 -1.96 -8.79
N PHE A 395 18.66 -1.52 -9.71
CA PHE A 395 17.36 -2.14 -9.96
C PHE A 395 17.50 -3.57 -10.44
N ASP A 396 18.33 -3.81 -11.47
CA ASP A 396 18.54 -5.14 -12.07
C ASP A 396 19.03 -6.14 -11.01
N LEU A 397 19.93 -5.73 -10.10
CA LEU A 397 20.42 -6.58 -9.02
C LEU A 397 19.30 -6.92 -8.02
N CYS A 398 18.47 -5.96 -7.64
CA CYS A 398 17.29 -6.23 -6.79
C CYS A 398 16.34 -7.23 -7.46
N MET A 399 16.03 -7.02 -8.74
CA MET A 399 15.13 -7.89 -9.48
C MET A 399 15.72 -9.30 -9.69
N GLU A 400 17.04 -9.42 -9.85
CA GLU A 400 17.73 -10.71 -9.90
C GLU A 400 17.56 -11.48 -8.58
N ARG A 401 17.76 -10.79 -7.44
CA ARG A 401 17.55 -11.40 -6.11
C ARG A 401 16.11 -11.83 -5.87
N ILE A 402 15.15 -11.01 -6.25
CA ILE A 402 13.73 -11.37 -6.22
C ILE A 402 13.48 -12.59 -7.13
N GLY A 403 14.09 -12.61 -8.31
CA GLY A 403 13.96 -13.69 -9.31
C GLY A 403 14.42 -15.06 -8.80
N VAL A 404 15.37 -15.12 -7.86
CA VAL A 404 15.81 -16.37 -7.22
C VAL A 404 14.67 -17.06 -6.45
N GLN A 405 13.72 -16.29 -5.95
CA GLN A 405 12.58 -16.78 -5.16
C GLN A 405 11.32 -17.06 -6.00
N ILE A 406 11.42 -17.09 -7.33
CA ILE A 406 10.26 -17.37 -8.20
C ILE A 406 10.00 -18.87 -8.31
N ALA A 407 8.74 -19.25 -8.17
CA ALA A 407 8.30 -20.63 -8.45
C ALA A 407 8.30 -20.92 -9.95
N THR A 408 9.19 -21.79 -10.40
CA THR A 408 9.40 -22.12 -11.83
C THR A 408 8.83 -23.48 -12.25
N LEU A 409 8.34 -24.29 -11.32
CA LEU A 409 7.79 -25.61 -11.64
C LEU A 409 6.38 -25.49 -12.20
N ASP A 410 6.14 -26.00 -13.41
CA ASP A 410 4.81 -25.99 -14.07
C ASP A 410 3.70 -26.64 -13.23
N SER A 411 4.05 -27.58 -12.36
CA SER A 411 3.11 -28.21 -11.44
C SER A 411 2.83 -27.42 -10.16
N SER A 412 3.55 -26.34 -9.94
CA SER A 412 3.33 -25.50 -8.75
C SER A 412 2.05 -24.68 -8.90
N PRO A 413 1.17 -24.64 -7.89
CA PRO A 413 0.04 -23.72 -7.89
C PRO A 413 0.48 -22.24 -7.90
N ALA A 414 1.68 -21.95 -7.40
CA ALA A 414 2.27 -20.61 -7.34
C ALA A 414 3.24 -20.34 -8.52
N LEU A 415 3.13 -21.05 -9.65
CA LEU A 415 3.99 -20.80 -10.81
C LEU A 415 4.03 -19.29 -11.15
N SER A 416 5.24 -18.77 -11.31
CA SER A 416 5.53 -17.35 -11.56
C SER A 416 5.27 -16.40 -10.39
N MET A 417 4.94 -16.90 -9.21
CA MET A 417 4.86 -16.11 -7.98
C MET A 417 6.15 -16.21 -7.17
N VAL A 418 6.39 -15.19 -6.38
CA VAL A 418 7.49 -15.15 -5.44
C VAL A 418 7.09 -15.82 -4.14
N PHE A 419 8.01 -16.58 -3.55
CA PHE A 419 7.81 -17.25 -2.26
C PHE A 419 9.02 -17.07 -1.35
N ARG A 420 8.79 -17.14 -0.05
CA ARG A 420 9.86 -17.25 0.97
C ARG A 420 9.89 -18.68 1.50
N THR A 421 11.07 -19.14 1.95
CA THR A 421 11.17 -20.44 2.62
C THR A 421 11.25 -20.22 4.12
N GLU A 422 10.22 -20.66 4.84
CA GLU A 422 10.11 -20.55 6.28
C GLU A 422 9.91 -21.93 6.90
N ASN A 423 10.70 -22.28 7.90
CA ASN A 423 10.60 -23.58 8.57
C ASN A 423 10.56 -24.76 7.58
N SER A 424 11.38 -24.69 6.53
CA SER A 424 11.43 -25.69 5.44
C SER A 424 10.13 -25.81 4.61
N ARG A 425 9.24 -24.83 4.67
CA ARG A 425 8.04 -24.71 3.83
C ARG A 425 8.14 -23.47 2.94
N ASN A 426 7.58 -23.55 1.76
CA ASN A 426 7.48 -22.42 0.86
C ASN A 426 6.18 -21.66 1.15
N VAL A 427 6.29 -20.37 1.44
CA VAL A 427 5.17 -19.50 1.78
C VAL A 427 5.11 -18.37 0.75
N VAL A 428 3.95 -18.18 0.16
CA VAL A 428 3.66 -17.07 -0.75
C VAL A 428 2.96 -15.97 0.04
N TYR A 429 3.55 -14.79 0.06
CA TYR A 429 2.98 -13.61 0.70
C TYR A 429 2.30 -12.71 -0.34
N ALA A 430 1.14 -12.15 0.03
CA ALA A 430 0.42 -11.21 -0.82
C ALA A 430 1.24 -9.94 -1.03
N GLU A 431 1.81 -9.40 0.05
CA GLU A 431 2.65 -8.20 0.02
C GLU A 431 3.76 -8.30 -1.02
N ASP A 432 4.58 -9.36 -1.00
CA ASP A 432 5.70 -9.54 -1.93
C ASP A 432 5.25 -9.48 -3.38
N ASN A 433 4.21 -10.22 -3.70
CA ASN A 433 3.73 -10.36 -5.07
C ASN A 433 3.03 -9.09 -5.57
N LEU A 434 2.33 -8.38 -4.69
CA LEU A 434 1.68 -7.11 -5.01
C LEU A 434 2.69 -5.96 -5.10
N GLU A 435 3.68 -5.87 -4.21
CA GLU A 435 4.74 -4.86 -4.30
C GLU A 435 5.52 -5.00 -5.60
N ILE A 436 5.92 -6.22 -5.97
CA ILE A 436 6.61 -6.49 -7.24
C ILE A 436 5.73 -6.08 -8.41
N TYR A 437 4.45 -6.49 -8.41
CA TYR A 437 3.50 -6.09 -9.45
C TYR A 437 3.38 -4.57 -9.61
N LEU A 438 3.43 -3.85 -8.49
CA LEU A 438 3.34 -2.39 -8.46
C LEU A 438 4.64 -1.70 -8.92
N ILE A 439 5.79 -2.36 -8.86
CA ILE A 439 7.08 -1.84 -9.34
C ILE A 439 7.22 -2.05 -10.85
N ILE A 440 6.88 -3.24 -11.33
CA ILE A 440 6.97 -3.61 -12.74
C ILE A 440 5.78 -3.00 -13.49
N ARG A 441 6.04 -2.35 -14.60
CA ARG A 441 5.00 -1.68 -15.41
C ARG A 441 4.56 -2.46 -16.61
#